data_51c13a241609f76a6338b3de2ae149e4
#
_entry.id   51c13a241609f76a6338b3de2ae149e4
#
_cell.length_a   1.000
_cell.length_b   1.000
_cell.length_c   1.000
_cell.angle_alpha   90.00
_cell.angle_beta   90.00
_cell.angle_gamma   90.00
#
_symmetry.space_group_name_H-M   'P 1'
#
loop_
_entity.id
_entity.type
_entity.pdbx_description
1 polymer ?
#
loop_
_entity_poly.entity_id
_entity_poly.type
_entity_poly.pdbx_seq_one_letter_code
_entity_poly.pdbx_strand_id
1 'polypeptide(L)'
;VQIRDLVATPDLDNNYTDGSLTIQADIRNFGKKTAKGYKVCYSLYANKLYSDENEPVILARDTKGAAIRNSVVAQVEPITTGNTQEAEKVVLKVKNPNKWSAETPYRYTLIAELKDHKNRSIETVSTIVGFRKVEIKDTPADQDEFGLAGRYYYVNGKTIKLKGVNRHETNPAVGHAITREMMEKEVMLMKQGNINHVRNSHYTDDPYWYYLCNKYGIYLEDEANIESHEYYYGAASLSHPVEWKNAHVARV
;
A
#
# COMPACT_ATOMS: atom_id res chain seq x y z
N VAL A 1 13.11 -9.84 -20.79
CA VAL A 1 12.73 -10.18 -19.39
C VAL A 1 12.49 -8.89 -18.66
N GLN A 2 11.42 -8.80 -17.91
CA GLN A 2 11.03 -7.60 -17.14
C GLN A 2 10.27 -8.00 -15.87
N ILE A 3 10.22 -7.09 -14.91
CA ILE A 3 9.33 -7.17 -13.76
C ILE A 3 7.91 -6.88 -14.24
N ARG A 4 7.00 -7.84 -14.10
CA ARG A 4 5.60 -7.69 -14.46
C ARG A 4 4.78 -7.11 -13.32
N ASP A 5 5.07 -7.56 -12.10
CA ASP A 5 4.39 -7.14 -10.89
C ASP A 5 5.33 -7.17 -9.69
N LEU A 6 5.06 -6.32 -8.70
CA LEU A 6 5.82 -6.22 -7.47
C LEU A 6 4.87 -6.02 -6.30
N VAL A 7 4.76 -7.04 -5.47
CA VAL A 7 3.97 -7.02 -4.24
C VAL A 7 4.88 -6.84 -3.04
N ALA A 8 4.59 -5.85 -2.21
CA ALA A 8 5.33 -5.54 -1.01
C ALA A 8 4.37 -5.35 0.17
N THR A 9 4.40 -6.28 1.12
CA THR A 9 3.49 -6.29 2.27
C THR A 9 4.28 -6.02 3.56
N PRO A 10 4.23 -4.80 4.10
CA PRO A 10 4.81 -4.47 5.38
C PRO A 10 3.92 -4.95 6.54
N ASP A 11 4.53 -5.36 7.62
CA ASP A 11 3.85 -5.73 8.87
C ASP A 11 4.75 -5.39 10.07
N LEU A 12 4.18 -5.40 11.26
CA LEU A 12 4.87 -5.26 12.53
C LEU A 12 4.71 -6.54 13.37
N ASP A 13 5.66 -6.78 14.25
CA ASP A 13 5.57 -7.85 15.24
C ASP A 13 4.39 -7.62 16.24
N ASN A 14 4.16 -8.58 17.11
CA ASN A 14 3.06 -8.49 18.09
C ASN A 14 3.28 -7.40 19.16
N ASN A 15 4.50 -6.92 19.30
CA ASN A 15 4.84 -5.83 20.21
C ASN A 15 4.88 -4.46 19.49
N TYR A 16 4.54 -4.44 18.20
CA TYR A 16 4.57 -3.23 17.35
C TYR A 16 5.96 -2.55 17.33
N THR A 17 7.02 -3.32 17.51
CA THR A 17 8.40 -2.82 17.60
C THR A 17 9.15 -3.06 16.32
N ASP A 18 9.36 -4.31 15.93
CA ASP A 18 10.13 -4.67 14.74
C ASP A 18 9.25 -4.90 13.53
N GLY A 19 9.74 -4.51 12.37
CA GLY A 19 9.05 -4.63 11.09
C GLY A 19 9.50 -5.82 10.27
N SER A 20 8.58 -6.31 9.44
CA SER A 20 8.89 -7.24 8.37
C SER A 20 8.25 -6.77 7.07
N LEU A 21 9.00 -6.88 5.98
CA LEU A 21 8.52 -6.58 4.63
C LEU A 21 8.60 -7.87 3.80
N THR A 22 7.46 -8.44 3.51
CA THR A 22 7.34 -9.57 2.60
C THR A 22 7.29 -9.05 1.18
N ILE A 23 8.17 -9.56 0.30
CA ILE A 23 8.33 -9.07 -1.06
C ILE A 23 8.23 -10.24 -2.01
N GLN A 24 7.47 -10.05 -3.08
CA GLN A 24 7.37 -10.97 -4.21
C GLN A 24 7.30 -10.19 -5.52
N ALA A 25 8.01 -10.65 -6.54
CA ALA A 25 7.95 -10.08 -7.88
C ALA A 25 7.58 -11.18 -8.88
N ASP A 26 6.77 -10.81 -9.87
CA ASP A 26 6.51 -11.62 -11.04
C ASP A 26 7.43 -11.18 -12.18
N ILE A 27 8.17 -12.11 -12.74
CA ILE A 27 9.11 -11.85 -13.83
C ILE A 27 8.59 -12.49 -15.11
N ARG A 28 8.44 -11.70 -16.17
CA ARG A 28 7.95 -12.16 -17.46
C ARG A 28 9.03 -12.14 -18.52
N ASN A 29 9.07 -13.23 -19.31
CA ASN A 29 9.99 -13.35 -20.42
C ASN A 29 9.27 -13.12 -21.75
N PHE A 30 9.51 -11.96 -22.37
CA PHE A 30 9.05 -11.63 -23.73
C PHE A 30 10.09 -11.99 -24.82
N GLY A 31 11.24 -12.55 -24.43
CA GLY A 31 12.28 -12.92 -25.35
C GLY A 31 11.97 -14.20 -26.11
N LYS A 32 12.81 -14.52 -27.10
CA LYS A 32 12.68 -15.71 -27.95
C LYS A 32 13.34 -16.98 -27.38
N LYS A 33 14.05 -16.85 -26.26
CA LYS A 33 14.78 -17.94 -25.61
C LYS A 33 14.42 -17.99 -24.14
N THR A 34 14.52 -19.19 -23.53
CA THR A 34 14.38 -19.35 -22.07
C THR A 34 15.37 -18.47 -21.33
N ALA A 35 14.88 -17.65 -20.43
CA ALA A 35 15.68 -16.82 -19.53
C ALA A 35 16.16 -17.63 -18.34
N LYS A 36 17.45 -17.60 -18.03
CA LYS A 36 18.07 -18.36 -16.93
C LYS A 36 19.04 -17.49 -16.15
N GLY A 37 19.17 -17.74 -14.85
CA GLY A 37 20.13 -17.06 -13.97
C GLY A 37 19.78 -15.60 -13.68
N TYR A 38 18.52 -15.24 -13.78
CA TYR A 38 18.02 -13.93 -13.35
C TYR A 38 17.78 -13.92 -11.84
N LYS A 39 17.90 -12.75 -11.26
CA LYS A 39 17.61 -12.49 -9.84
C LYS A 39 17.06 -11.09 -9.66
N VAL A 40 16.30 -10.88 -8.58
CA VAL A 40 15.84 -9.55 -8.18
C VAL A 40 16.56 -9.17 -6.88
N CYS A 41 17.19 -8.01 -6.89
CA CYS A 41 17.84 -7.43 -5.70
C CYS A 41 16.92 -6.35 -5.13
N TYR A 42 16.46 -6.55 -3.91
CA TYR A 42 15.61 -5.58 -3.21
C TYR A 42 16.44 -4.75 -2.24
N SER A 43 16.20 -3.45 -2.22
CA SER A 43 16.85 -2.51 -1.29
C SER A 43 15.81 -1.56 -0.71
N LEU A 44 15.78 -1.43 0.61
CA LEU A 44 14.83 -0.57 1.32
C LEU A 44 15.53 0.68 1.86
N TYR A 45 14.91 1.83 1.64
CA TYR A 45 15.39 3.14 2.05
C TYR A 45 14.33 3.88 2.85
N ALA A 46 14.73 4.56 3.93
CA ALA A 46 13.82 5.42 4.68
C ALA A 46 13.68 6.78 3.98
N ASN A 47 12.45 7.26 3.86
CA ASN A 47 12.17 8.59 3.36
C ASN A 47 12.11 9.60 4.50
N LYS A 48 12.30 10.89 4.20
CA LYS A 48 11.89 11.97 5.10
C LYS A 48 10.36 11.97 5.23
N LEU A 49 9.88 12.44 6.36
CA LEU A 49 8.45 12.66 6.54
C LEU A 49 7.95 13.67 5.49
N TYR A 50 6.85 13.33 4.83
CA TYR A 50 6.23 14.10 3.73
C TYR A 50 7.09 14.27 2.46
N SER A 51 8.20 13.55 2.31
CA SER A 51 9.01 13.61 1.08
C SER A 51 8.24 13.12 -0.14
N ASP A 52 8.60 13.62 -1.32
CA ASP A 52 8.15 13.10 -2.60
C ASP A 52 9.05 11.96 -3.08
N GLU A 53 8.58 11.18 -4.07
CA GLU A 53 9.35 10.08 -4.67
C GLU A 53 10.65 10.55 -5.32
N ASN A 54 10.69 11.81 -5.78
CA ASN A 54 11.84 12.41 -6.44
C ASN A 54 12.86 13.04 -5.47
N GLU A 55 12.56 13.10 -4.18
CA GLU A 55 13.53 13.56 -3.20
C GLU A 55 14.60 12.49 -2.97
N PRO A 56 15.85 12.90 -2.72
CA PRO A 56 16.92 11.96 -2.41
C PRO A 56 16.52 11.09 -1.23
N VAL A 57 16.49 9.78 -1.46
CA VAL A 57 16.21 8.81 -0.41
C VAL A 57 17.28 8.91 0.66
N ILE A 58 16.87 9.24 1.87
CA ILE A 58 17.78 9.18 3.01
C ILE A 58 17.88 7.73 3.44
N LEU A 59 19.10 7.20 3.41
CA LEU A 59 19.35 5.90 3.99
C LEU A 59 18.90 5.94 5.45
N ALA A 60 18.05 4.98 5.83
CA ALA A 60 17.70 4.80 7.22
C ALA A 60 19.00 4.66 8.01
N ARG A 61 19.18 5.48 9.04
CA ARG A 61 20.33 5.39 9.93
C ARG A 61 19.90 4.64 11.17
N ASP A 62 20.73 3.72 11.60
CA ASP A 62 20.57 3.14 12.93
C ASP A 62 20.77 4.22 14.00
N THR A 63 20.52 3.89 15.26
CA THR A 63 20.70 4.79 16.40
C THR A 63 22.13 5.32 16.57
N LYS A 64 23.08 4.76 15.81
CA LYS A 64 24.50 5.19 15.77
C LYS A 64 24.83 6.02 14.52
N GLY A 65 23.86 6.30 13.68
CA GLY A 65 24.03 7.11 12.48
C GLY A 65 24.55 6.35 11.25
N ALA A 66 24.66 5.03 11.30
CA ALA A 66 25.04 4.22 10.14
C ALA A 66 23.85 4.05 9.18
N ALA A 67 24.13 4.04 7.88
CA ALA A 67 23.12 3.79 6.87
C ALA A 67 22.70 2.31 6.89
N ILE A 68 21.42 2.04 7.18
CA ILE A 68 20.87 0.69 7.09
C ILE A 68 20.59 0.41 5.62
N ARG A 69 21.48 -0.33 4.97
CA ARG A 69 21.21 -0.97 3.69
C ARG A 69 20.65 -2.35 3.97
N ASN A 70 19.34 -2.43 4.10
CA ASN A 70 18.70 -3.73 4.11
C ASN A 70 18.47 -4.13 2.65
N SER A 71 19.29 -5.04 2.15
CA SER A 71 19.12 -5.62 0.84
C SER A 71 18.99 -7.15 0.94
N VAL A 72 18.14 -7.71 0.10
CA VAL A 72 17.94 -9.15 -0.01
C VAL A 72 17.84 -9.53 -1.49
N VAL A 73 18.28 -10.73 -1.83
CA VAL A 73 18.25 -11.23 -3.21
C VAL A 73 17.28 -12.40 -3.31
N ALA A 74 16.36 -12.30 -4.26
CA ALA A 74 15.44 -13.36 -4.66
C ALA A 74 15.95 -14.01 -5.96
N GLN A 75 16.05 -15.33 -5.97
CA GLN A 75 16.36 -16.07 -7.19
C GLN A 75 15.13 -16.21 -8.07
N VAL A 76 15.35 -16.32 -9.37
CA VAL A 76 14.28 -16.51 -10.36
C VAL A 76 14.56 -17.82 -11.11
N GLU A 77 13.61 -18.75 -11.03
CA GLU A 77 13.68 -20.01 -11.78
C GLU A 77 13.66 -19.75 -13.31
N PRO A 78 14.12 -20.69 -14.12
CA PRO A 78 14.15 -20.53 -15.58
C PRO A 78 12.77 -20.21 -16.17
N ILE A 79 12.65 -19.14 -16.94
CA ILE A 79 11.39 -18.66 -17.51
C ILE A 79 11.35 -18.97 -19.00
N THR A 80 10.42 -19.80 -19.44
CA THR A 80 10.19 -20.05 -20.88
C THR A 80 9.58 -18.82 -21.56
N THR A 81 9.73 -18.76 -22.89
CA THR A 81 9.21 -17.66 -23.71
C THR A 81 7.72 -17.46 -23.53
N GLY A 82 7.29 -16.22 -23.33
CA GLY A 82 5.89 -15.84 -23.13
C GLY A 82 5.33 -16.10 -21.74
N ASN A 83 6.06 -16.81 -20.87
CA ASN A 83 5.59 -17.14 -19.52
C ASN A 83 6.04 -16.13 -18.47
N THR A 84 5.35 -16.19 -17.33
CA THR A 84 5.69 -15.46 -16.09
C THR A 84 6.15 -16.50 -15.06
N GLN A 85 7.13 -16.11 -14.26
CA GLN A 85 7.64 -16.87 -13.13
C GLN A 85 7.71 -15.97 -11.91
N GLU A 86 7.20 -16.43 -10.79
CA GLU A 86 7.41 -15.77 -9.52
C GLU A 86 8.88 -15.88 -9.10
N ALA A 87 9.47 -14.76 -8.71
CA ALA A 87 10.74 -14.78 -8.00
C ALA A 87 10.55 -15.40 -6.61
N GLU A 88 11.64 -15.89 -6.03
CA GLU A 88 11.61 -16.39 -4.66
C GLU A 88 11.01 -15.32 -3.71
N LYS A 89 10.02 -15.74 -2.93
CA LYS A 89 9.41 -14.87 -1.92
C LYS A 89 10.40 -14.63 -0.79
N VAL A 90 10.70 -13.38 -0.51
CA VAL A 90 11.67 -13.00 0.51
C VAL A 90 11.05 -12.13 1.60
N VAL A 91 11.62 -12.20 2.80
CA VAL A 91 11.20 -11.37 3.93
C VAL A 91 12.40 -10.57 4.41
N LEU A 92 12.26 -9.25 4.33
CA LEU A 92 13.24 -8.30 4.83
C LEU A 92 12.85 -7.86 6.24
N LYS A 93 13.73 -8.10 7.22
CA LYS A 93 13.52 -7.68 8.61
C LYS A 93 14.07 -6.28 8.83
N VAL A 94 13.29 -5.43 9.48
CA VAL A 94 13.66 -4.04 9.79
C VAL A 94 13.49 -3.83 11.28
N LYS A 95 14.61 -3.60 11.96
CA LYS A 95 14.59 -3.36 13.40
C LYS A 95 14.06 -1.97 13.70
N ASN A 96 13.03 -1.91 14.53
CA ASN A 96 12.37 -0.68 14.99
C ASN A 96 12.19 0.39 13.90
N PRO A 97 11.45 0.08 12.80
CA PRO A 97 11.20 1.08 11.76
C PRO A 97 10.37 2.24 12.29
N ASN A 98 10.52 3.41 11.68
CA ASN A 98 9.55 4.49 11.84
C ASN A 98 8.19 4.00 11.32
N LYS A 99 7.16 4.11 12.16
CA LYS A 99 5.84 3.58 11.86
C LYS A 99 4.99 4.61 11.15
N TRP A 100 4.17 4.16 10.23
CA TRP A 100 3.17 4.98 9.59
C TRP A 100 1.93 5.11 10.47
N SER A 101 1.51 6.33 10.71
CA SER A 101 0.20 6.68 11.30
C SER A 101 -0.35 7.93 10.61
N ALA A 102 -1.61 8.30 10.90
CA ALA A 102 -2.20 9.53 10.36
C ALA A 102 -1.46 10.80 10.81
N GLU A 103 -0.85 10.78 12.01
CA GLU A 103 -0.08 11.89 12.58
C GLU A 103 1.36 11.92 12.07
N THR A 104 1.95 10.74 11.86
CA THR A 104 3.35 10.60 11.42
C THR A 104 3.44 9.56 10.31
N PRO A 105 3.07 9.91 9.07
CA PRO A 105 3.01 8.97 7.95
C PRO A 105 4.40 8.67 7.37
N TYR A 106 5.26 8.04 8.16
CA TYR A 106 6.59 7.62 7.72
C TYR A 106 6.50 6.55 6.64
N ARG A 107 7.27 6.76 5.57
CA ARG A 107 7.32 5.88 4.41
C ARG A 107 8.75 5.44 4.12
N TYR A 108 8.84 4.37 3.38
CA TYR A 108 10.08 3.80 2.88
C TYR A 108 9.95 3.58 1.37
N THR A 109 11.04 3.73 0.65
CA THR A 109 11.12 3.36 -0.77
C THR A 109 11.77 1.99 -0.88
N LEU A 110 11.02 1.03 -1.44
CA LEU A 110 11.55 -0.26 -1.87
C LEU A 110 11.99 -0.13 -3.32
N ILE A 111 13.25 -0.46 -3.59
CA ILE A 111 13.80 -0.58 -4.94
C ILE A 111 13.97 -2.06 -5.26
N ALA A 112 13.42 -2.49 -6.40
CA ALA A 112 13.61 -3.82 -6.96
C ALA A 112 14.41 -3.71 -8.26
N GLU A 113 15.60 -4.30 -8.28
CA GLU A 113 16.52 -4.28 -9.40
C GLU A 113 16.63 -5.69 -10.00
N LEU A 114 16.11 -5.88 -11.21
CA LEU A 114 16.24 -7.13 -11.96
C LEU A 114 17.63 -7.22 -12.58
N LYS A 115 18.35 -8.29 -12.29
CA LYS A 115 19.70 -8.56 -12.82
C LYS A 115 19.73 -9.82 -13.66
N ASP A 116 20.53 -9.78 -14.74
CA ASP A 116 20.79 -10.95 -15.59
C ASP A 116 21.86 -11.88 -14.98
N HIS A 117 22.13 -12.98 -15.69
CA HIS A 117 23.14 -13.97 -15.33
C HIS A 117 24.58 -13.40 -15.26
N LYS A 118 24.84 -12.25 -15.83
CA LYS A 118 26.13 -11.51 -15.77
C LYS A 118 26.11 -10.43 -14.68
N ASN A 119 25.10 -10.42 -13.85
CA ASN A 119 24.89 -9.43 -12.77
C ASN A 119 24.68 -7.98 -13.27
N ARG A 120 24.29 -7.81 -14.54
CA ARG A 120 23.98 -6.50 -15.11
C ARG A 120 22.54 -6.13 -14.77
N SER A 121 22.32 -4.89 -14.37
CA SER A 121 20.97 -4.34 -14.19
C SER A 121 20.23 -4.27 -15.52
N ILE A 122 19.03 -4.88 -15.55
CA ILE A 122 18.14 -4.91 -16.71
C ILE A 122 17.02 -3.92 -16.55
N GLU A 123 16.47 -3.84 -15.35
CA GLU A 123 15.35 -2.99 -15.02
C GLU A 123 15.40 -2.63 -13.54
N THR A 124 14.92 -1.44 -13.20
CA THR A 124 14.76 -1.00 -11.81
C THR A 124 13.38 -0.39 -11.65
N VAL A 125 12.62 -0.88 -10.69
CA VAL A 125 11.32 -0.34 -10.30
C VAL A 125 11.32 0.01 -8.83
N SER A 126 10.45 0.91 -8.41
CA SER A 126 10.31 1.29 -7.01
C SER A 126 8.84 1.32 -6.58
N THR A 127 8.62 1.09 -5.30
CA THR A 127 7.32 1.29 -4.66
C THR A 127 7.50 1.85 -3.25
N ILE A 128 6.44 2.47 -2.74
CA ILE A 128 6.45 3.09 -1.42
C ILE A 128 5.71 2.19 -0.43
N VAL A 129 6.31 1.95 0.72
CA VAL A 129 5.71 1.17 1.80
C VAL A 129 5.74 1.94 3.12
N GLY A 130 4.79 1.65 4.02
CA GLY A 130 4.75 2.20 5.38
C GLY A 130 4.52 1.08 6.38
N PHE A 131 5.41 0.93 7.35
CA PHE A 131 5.26 -0.09 8.40
C PHE A 131 4.13 0.28 9.34
N ARG A 132 3.07 -0.52 9.31
CA ARG A 132 1.92 -0.41 10.20
C ARG A 132 1.24 -1.76 10.35
N LYS A 133 0.55 -1.91 11.47
CA LYS A 133 -0.36 -3.03 11.72
C LYS A 133 -1.74 -2.46 12.01
N VAL A 134 -2.72 -2.86 11.22
CA VAL A 134 -4.13 -2.47 11.37
C VAL A 134 -4.88 -3.68 11.88
N GLU A 135 -5.63 -3.51 12.95
CA GLU A 135 -6.37 -4.58 13.60
C GLU A 135 -7.77 -4.10 14.01
N ILE A 136 -8.71 -5.01 14.08
CA ILE A 136 -10.03 -4.78 14.68
C ILE A 136 -10.09 -5.68 15.91
N LYS A 137 -10.29 -5.10 17.09
CA LYS A 137 -10.29 -5.82 18.36
C LYS A 137 -11.54 -5.52 19.18
N ASP A 138 -12.03 -6.54 19.85
CA ASP A 138 -12.99 -6.36 20.94
C ASP A 138 -12.28 -5.74 22.14
N THR A 139 -12.77 -4.59 22.59
CA THR A 139 -12.15 -3.78 23.64
C THR A 139 -13.11 -3.75 24.83
N PRO A 140 -12.71 -4.24 26.01
CA PRO A 140 -13.52 -4.13 27.21
C PRO A 140 -13.60 -2.69 27.72
N ALA A 141 -14.62 -2.37 28.51
CA ALA A 141 -14.90 -1.02 28.96
C ALA A 141 -13.77 -0.37 29.77
N ASP A 142 -13.01 -1.17 30.51
CA ASP A 142 -11.87 -0.71 31.31
C ASP A 142 -10.63 -0.35 30.49
N GLN A 143 -10.62 -0.69 29.19
CA GLN A 143 -9.56 -0.37 28.25
C GLN A 143 -9.94 0.73 27.23
N ASP A 144 -11.18 1.22 27.29
CA ASP A 144 -11.67 2.30 26.45
C ASP A 144 -11.65 3.63 27.21
N GLU A 145 -11.24 4.72 26.55
CA GLU A 145 -11.13 6.06 27.14
C GLU A 145 -12.48 6.62 27.65
N PHE A 146 -13.60 6.12 27.11
CA PHE A 146 -14.96 6.52 27.50
C PHE A 146 -15.67 5.49 28.38
N GLY A 147 -14.98 4.39 28.74
CA GLY A 147 -15.57 3.32 29.53
C GLY A 147 -16.64 2.51 28.78
N LEU A 148 -16.57 2.45 27.47
CA LEU A 148 -17.53 1.75 26.61
C LEU A 148 -16.88 0.48 26.03
N ALA A 149 -17.46 -0.68 26.31
CA ALA A 149 -17.07 -1.90 25.60
C ALA A 149 -17.49 -1.81 24.14
N GLY A 150 -16.63 -2.25 23.22
CA GLY A 150 -16.94 -2.20 21.79
C GLY A 150 -15.87 -2.86 20.93
N ARG A 151 -16.09 -2.81 19.63
CA ARG A 151 -15.14 -3.28 18.62
C ARG A 151 -14.54 -2.09 17.91
N TYR A 152 -13.24 -1.91 18.06
CA TYR A 152 -12.53 -0.72 17.61
C TYR A 152 -11.41 -1.04 16.63
N TYR A 153 -11.07 -0.05 15.79
CA TYR A 153 -9.86 -0.07 14.97
C TYR A 153 -8.63 0.28 15.80
N TYR A 154 -7.58 -0.49 15.61
CA TYR A 154 -6.26 -0.25 16.17
C TYR A 154 -5.24 -0.06 15.06
N VAL A 155 -4.38 0.93 15.21
CA VAL A 155 -3.18 1.11 14.37
C VAL A 155 -1.96 1.11 15.28
N ASN A 156 -1.04 0.20 15.00
CA ASN A 156 0.18 0.01 15.79
C ASN A 156 -0.11 -0.17 17.30
N GLY A 157 -1.15 -0.93 17.61
CA GLY A 157 -1.55 -1.24 19.00
C GLY A 157 -2.31 -0.15 19.73
N LYS A 158 -2.65 0.98 19.08
CA LYS A 158 -3.42 2.09 19.66
C LYS A 158 -4.77 2.20 18.98
N THR A 159 -5.82 2.41 19.77
CA THR A 159 -7.15 2.75 19.23
C THR A 159 -7.11 4.04 18.44
N ILE A 160 -7.86 4.10 17.36
CA ILE A 160 -7.99 5.30 16.54
C ILE A 160 -9.46 5.71 16.44
N LYS A 161 -9.70 7.02 16.33
CA LYS A 161 -10.98 7.59 15.93
C LYS A 161 -10.89 8.02 14.47
N LEU A 162 -11.80 7.50 13.65
CA LEU A 162 -11.95 7.91 12.26
C LEU A 162 -12.78 9.17 12.22
N LYS A 163 -12.12 10.31 11.96
CA LYS A 163 -12.76 11.62 11.73
C LYS A 163 -12.83 11.79 10.22
N GLY A 164 -13.86 11.24 9.61
CA GLY A 164 -13.92 10.99 8.18
C GLY A 164 -14.94 11.82 7.43
N VAL A 165 -14.73 11.88 6.12
CA VAL A 165 -15.65 12.43 5.13
C VAL A 165 -15.81 11.44 3.98
N ASN A 166 -16.94 11.54 3.26
CA ASN A 166 -17.09 10.89 1.97
C ASN A 166 -16.53 11.79 0.88
N ARG A 167 -15.89 11.18 -0.12
CA ARG A 167 -15.36 11.87 -1.28
C ARG A 167 -15.88 11.21 -2.55
N HIS A 168 -16.37 12.03 -3.46
CA HIS A 168 -16.53 11.65 -4.86
C HIS A 168 -15.38 12.23 -5.67
N GLU A 169 -14.81 11.46 -6.60
CA GLU A 169 -13.80 11.94 -7.53
C GLU A 169 -14.43 12.81 -8.61
N THR A 170 -14.87 14.02 -8.23
CA THR A 170 -15.62 14.91 -9.11
C THR A 170 -15.35 16.38 -8.80
N ASN A 171 -15.53 17.22 -9.82
CA ASN A 171 -15.42 18.68 -9.70
C ASN A 171 -16.51 19.34 -10.57
N PRO A 172 -17.16 20.42 -10.11
CA PRO A 172 -18.24 21.06 -10.85
C PRO A 172 -17.89 21.53 -12.27
N ALA A 173 -16.63 21.87 -12.52
CA ALA A 173 -16.17 22.40 -13.80
C ALA A 173 -15.76 21.29 -14.81
N VAL A 174 -15.24 20.16 -14.32
CA VAL A 174 -14.60 19.14 -15.18
C VAL A 174 -15.17 17.73 -14.99
N GLY A 175 -16.19 17.56 -14.16
CA GLY A 175 -16.75 16.25 -13.83
C GLY A 175 -15.69 15.33 -13.18
N HIS A 176 -15.55 14.11 -13.69
CA HIS A 176 -14.58 13.13 -13.19
C HIS A 176 -13.13 13.32 -13.73
N ALA A 177 -12.89 14.31 -14.58
CA ALA A 177 -11.55 14.60 -15.11
C ALA A 177 -10.77 15.52 -14.16
N ILE A 178 -10.65 15.15 -12.90
CA ILE A 178 -9.93 15.94 -11.91
C ILE A 178 -8.42 15.88 -12.10
N THR A 179 -7.74 16.96 -11.72
CA THR A 179 -6.28 17.07 -11.86
C THR A 179 -5.57 16.72 -10.56
N ARG A 180 -4.25 16.50 -10.64
CA ARG A 180 -3.41 16.26 -9.45
C ARG A 180 -3.47 17.43 -8.47
N GLU A 181 -3.45 18.67 -8.97
CA GLU A 181 -3.53 19.89 -8.17
C GLU A 181 -4.86 19.98 -7.40
N MET A 182 -5.96 19.52 -8.00
CA MET A 182 -7.26 19.45 -7.31
C MET A 182 -7.21 18.45 -6.17
N MET A 183 -6.67 17.24 -6.40
CA MET A 183 -6.51 16.21 -5.37
C MET A 183 -5.57 16.68 -4.23
N GLU A 184 -4.46 17.35 -4.57
CA GLU A 184 -3.54 17.93 -3.57
C GLU A 184 -4.25 18.97 -2.70
N LYS A 185 -5.05 19.84 -3.31
CA LYS A 185 -5.84 20.82 -2.58
C LYS A 185 -6.85 20.17 -1.64
N GLU A 186 -7.55 19.13 -2.09
CA GLU A 186 -8.51 18.38 -1.27
C GLU A 186 -7.85 17.76 -0.04
N VAL A 187 -6.75 17.02 -0.22
CA VAL A 187 -6.06 16.41 0.92
C VAL A 187 -5.51 17.44 1.90
N MET A 188 -5.03 18.59 1.41
CA MET A 188 -4.58 19.67 2.27
C MET A 188 -5.72 20.30 3.08
N LEU A 189 -6.90 20.48 2.47
CA LEU A 189 -8.10 20.94 3.18
C LEU A 189 -8.55 19.95 4.26
N MET A 190 -8.49 18.64 3.96
CA MET A 190 -8.77 17.59 4.96
C MET A 190 -7.81 17.69 6.15
N LYS A 191 -6.51 17.86 5.90
CA LYS A 191 -5.51 18.02 6.98
C LYS A 191 -5.74 19.29 7.80
N GLN A 192 -6.05 20.40 7.15
CA GLN A 192 -6.40 21.67 7.84
C GLN A 192 -7.67 21.54 8.68
N GLY A 193 -8.65 20.76 8.21
CA GLY A 193 -9.87 20.43 8.94
C GLY A 193 -9.72 19.36 10.02
N ASN A 194 -8.49 18.89 10.30
CA ASN A 194 -8.22 17.77 11.22
C ASN A 194 -8.99 16.50 10.87
N ILE A 195 -9.21 16.25 9.59
CA ILE A 195 -9.77 15.02 9.04
C ILE A 195 -8.63 14.01 8.85
N ASN A 196 -8.83 12.79 9.32
CA ASN A 196 -7.84 11.72 9.22
C ASN A 196 -8.33 10.50 8.44
N HIS A 197 -9.55 10.54 7.92
CA HIS A 197 -10.16 9.42 7.20
C HIS A 197 -10.98 9.94 6.02
N VAL A 198 -10.97 9.18 4.92
CA VAL A 198 -11.82 9.42 3.76
C VAL A 198 -12.37 8.11 3.24
N ARG A 199 -13.64 8.13 2.83
CA ARG A 199 -14.28 7.05 2.09
C ARG A 199 -14.40 7.46 0.62
N ASN A 200 -13.84 6.63 -0.26
CA ASN A 200 -14.00 6.79 -1.71
C ASN A 200 -15.41 6.34 -2.11
N SER A 201 -16.30 7.28 -2.29
CA SER A 201 -17.70 7.01 -2.65
C SER A 201 -17.87 7.11 -4.17
N HIS A 202 -18.32 6.09 -4.87
CA HIS A 202 -18.59 4.70 -4.51
C HIS A 202 -17.82 3.79 -5.46
N TYR A 203 -16.55 4.06 -5.66
CA TYR A 203 -15.64 3.43 -6.64
C TYR A 203 -14.19 3.74 -6.29
N THR A 204 -13.27 2.99 -6.90
CA THR A 204 -11.83 3.27 -6.78
C THR A 204 -11.47 4.58 -7.49
N ASP A 205 -10.63 5.37 -6.85
CA ASP A 205 -10.16 6.66 -7.34
C ASP A 205 -8.86 6.56 -8.16
N ASP A 206 -8.37 7.69 -8.68
CA ASP A 206 -7.07 7.78 -9.35
C ASP A 206 -5.93 7.31 -8.42
N PRO A 207 -4.95 6.51 -8.90
CA PRO A 207 -3.81 6.06 -8.10
C PRO A 207 -3.06 7.17 -7.36
N TYR A 208 -3.07 8.38 -7.88
CA TYR A 208 -2.44 9.53 -7.23
C TYR A 208 -3.14 9.92 -5.91
N TRP A 209 -4.47 9.69 -5.81
CA TRP A 209 -5.20 9.89 -4.56
C TRP A 209 -4.70 8.98 -3.44
N TYR A 210 -4.48 7.70 -3.73
CA TYR A 210 -3.91 6.74 -2.77
C TYR A 210 -2.51 7.14 -2.33
N TYR A 211 -1.69 7.63 -3.28
CA TYR A 211 -0.38 8.17 -2.97
C TYR A 211 -0.47 9.35 -1.99
N LEU A 212 -1.39 10.30 -2.20
CA LEU A 212 -1.60 11.45 -1.32
C LEU A 212 -2.08 11.02 0.06
N CYS A 213 -3.04 10.09 0.16
CA CYS A 213 -3.52 9.54 1.42
C CYS A 213 -2.37 8.89 2.22
N ASN A 214 -1.53 8.12 1.54
CA ASN A 214 -0.34 7.50 2.14
C ASN A 214 0.69 8.55 2.58
N LYS A 215 0.90 9.60 1.77
CA LYS A 215 1.86 10.68 2.03
C LYS A 215 1.47 11.56 3.22
N TYR A 216 0.21 11.94 3.29
CA TYR A 216 -0.28 12.90 4.28
C TYR A 216 -0.95 12.27 5.50
N GLY A 217 -1.03 10.95 5.56
CA GLY A 217 -1.60 10.25 6.70
C GLY A 217 -3.13 10.38 6.75
N ILE A 218 -3.79 9.92 5.70
CA ILE A 218 -5.24 9.77 5.67
C ILE A 218 -5.55 8.27 5.64
N TYR A 219 -6.36 7.79 6.58
CA TYR A 219 -6.94 6.45 6.50
C TYR A 219 -7.96 6.42 5.37
N LEU A 220 -7.91 5.38 4.57
CA LEU A 220 -8.75 5.25 3.38
C LEU A 220 -9.69 4.06 3.52
N GLU A 221 -10.98 4.28 3.33
CA GLU A 221 -11.97 3.26 3.04
C GLU A 221 -12.20 3.24 1.54
N ASP A 222 -11.61 2.24 0.88
CA ASP A 222 -11.71 2.11 -0.58
C ASP A 222 -12.93 1.27 -0.95
N GLU A 223 -13.66 1.70 -1.98
CA GLU A 223 -14.83 0.98 -2.47
C GLU A 223 -14.59 0.44 -3.87
N ALA A 224 -14.95 -0.83 -4.06
CA ALA A 224 -15.13 -1.36 -5.39
C ALA A 224 -16.37 -0.75 -6.05
N ASN A 225 -16.36 -0.59 -7.37
CA ASN A 225 -17.45 0.02 -8.14
C ASN A 225 -18.68 -0.92 -8.27
N ILE A 226 -19.28 -1.26 -7.15
CA ILE A 226 -20.44 -2.15 -7.04
C ILE A 226 -21.62 -1.50 -6.30
N GLU A 227 -21.63 -0.18 -6.18
CA GLU A 227 -22.76 0.56 -5.62
C GLU A 227 -24.01 0.33 -6.47
N SER A 228 -25.11 0.01 -5.83
CA SER A 228 -26.36 -0.39 -6.48
C SER A 228 -27.62 0.15 -5.78
N HIS A 229 -27.56 1.39 -5.34
CA HIS A 229 -28.55 2.03 -4.47
C HIS A 229 -30.01 1.76 -4.83
N GLU A 230 -30.39 1.88 -6.11
CA GLU A 230 -31.75 1.59 -6.59
C GLU A 230 -32.18 0.14 -6.39
N TYR A 231 -31.21 -0.78 -6.36
CA TYR A 231 -31.42 -2.22 -6.23
C TYR A 231 -31.07 -2.74 -4.84
N TYR A 232 -30.85 -1.83 -3.90
CA TYR A 232 -30.30 -2.16 -2.58
C TYR A 232 -31.27 -2.94 -1.70
N TYR A 233 -32.57 -2.68 -1.84
CA TYR A 233 -33.60 -3.28 -1.02
C TYR A 233 -34.46 -4.28 -1.80
N GLY A 234 -34.56 -5.52 -1.28
CA GLY A 234 -35.45 -6.54 -1.76
C GLY A 234 -34.84 -7.52 -2.76
N ALA A 235 -35.69 -8.31 -3.37
CA ALA A 235 -35.34 -9.45 -4.22
C ALA A 235 -34.60 -9.06 -5.52
N ALA A 236 -34.68 -7.80 -5.92
CA ALA A 236 -34.02 -7.28 -7.14
C ALA A 236 -32.56 -6.89 -6.92
N SER A 237 -32.05 -6.94 -5.70
CA SER A 237 -30.64 -6.60 -5.40
C SER A 237 -29.68 -7.50 -6.19
N LEU A 238 -28.71 -6.90 -6.87
CA LEU A 238 -27.67 -7.60 -7.62
C LEU A 238 -26.75 -8.46 -6.73
N SER A 239 -26.80 -8.29 -5.41
CA SER A 239 -26.06 -9.11 -4.46
C SER A 239 -26.67 -10.49 -4.19
N HIS A 240 -27.95 -10.71 -4.56
CA HIS A 240 -28.65 -11.96 -4.30
C HIS A 240 -28.44 -13.05 -5.38
N PRO A 241 -28.54 -12.74 -6.70
CA PRO A 241 -28.37 -13.75 -7.72
C PRO A 241 -26.93 -14.27 -7.78
N VAL A 242 -26.78 -15.60 -7.75
CA VAL A 242 -25.47 -16.27 -7.72
C VAL A 242 -24.60 -15.98 -8.94
N GLU A 243 -25.20 -15.68 -10.09
CA GLU A 243 -24.53 -15.32 -11.33
C GLU A 243 -23.69 -14.03 -11.20
N TRP A 244 -24.04 -13.12 -10.29
CA TRP A 244 -23.30 -11.88 -10.04
C TRP A 244 -22.09 -12.05 -9.11
N LYS A 245 -21.98 -13.19 -8.40
CA LYS A 245 -20.91 -13.44 -7.44
C LYS A 245 -19.52 -13.18 -8.02
N ASN A 246 -19.22 -13.78 -9.17
CA ASN A 246 -17.90 -13.65 -9.79
C ASN A 246 -17.62 -12.21 -10.25
N ALA A 247 -18.63 -11.49 -10.69
CA ALA A 247 -18.49 -10.08 -11.07
C ALA A 247 -18.20 -9.19 -9.87
N HIS A 248 -18.83 -9.44 -8.71
CA HIS A 248 -18.53 -8.73 -7.46
C HIS A 248 -17.12 -9.02 -6.98
N VAL A 249 -16.74 -10.32 -6.89
CA VAL A 249 -15.40 -10.71 -6.43
C VAL A 249 -14.28 -10.18 -7.32
N ALA A 250 -14.52 -10.09 -8.63
CA ALA A 250 -13.52 -9.57 -9.57
C ALA A 250 -13.28 -8.05 -9.48
N ARG A 251 -14.13 -7.32 -8.74
CA ARG A 251 -13.99 -5.87 -8.53
C ARG A 251 -13.32 -5.51 -7.19
N VAL A 252 -13.24 -6.44 -6.28
CA VAL A 252 -12.54 -6.33 -5.00
C VAL A 252 -11.11 -6.87 -5.11
#